data_9c86eb6dab75f0b25555d53fcb3f63b4
#
_entry.id   9c86eb6dab75f0b25555d53fcb3f63b4
#
_cell.length_a   1.000
_cell.length_b   1.000
_cell.length_c   1.000
_cell.angle_alpha   90.00
_cell.angle_beta   90.00
_cell.angle_gamma   90.00
#
_symmetry.space_group_name_H-M   'P 1'
#
loop_
_entity.id
_entity.type
_entity.pdbx_description
1 polymer ?
#
loop_
_entity_poly.entity_id
_entity_poly.type
_entity_poly.pdbx_seq_one_letter_code
_entity_poly.pdbx_strand_id
1 'polypeptide(L)'
;MHQNDTVGLPHKIKWITLCGLLMAINTIFSSFSVPVPGGHIYLNDIIIVIAALSLDPLGAFLVGGVGAFLGDFFFYPLPMFVSLATHGIRSVVMSLIVGRYGRDNSPVVLGATVLGALIAIAGYTLGKAYVYSTWEYAMLKLPFEILQAFIGSATVSYTHLTL
;
A
#
# COMPACT_ATOMS: atom_id res chain seq x y z
N MET A 1 11.15 -41.01 -24.81
CA MET A 1 10.16 -39.93 -24.70
C MET A 1 10.39 -39.24 -23.36
N HIS A 2 11.25 -38.21 -23.34
CA HIS A 2 11.59 -37.46 -22.12
C HIS A 2 10.46 -36.45 -21.87
N GLN A 3 9.68 -36.72 -20.84
CA GLN A 3 8.75 -35.77 -20.29
C GLN A 3 9.58 -34.69 -19.60
N ASN A 4 9.64 -33.49 -20.19
CA ASN A 4 10.19 -32.32 -19.53
C ASN A 4 9.23 -31.93 -18.42
N ASP A 5 9.43 -32.46 -17.24
CA ASP A 5 8.86 -31.93 -15.99
C ASP A 5 9.46 -30.54 -15.79
N THR A 6 8.75 -29.53 -16.26
CA THR A 6 8.98 -28.16 -15.83
C THR A 6 8.66 -28.09 -14.34
N VAL A 7 9.71 -28.30 -13.52
CA VAL A 7 9.61 -28.21 -12.06
C VAL A 7 9.19 -26.76 -11.73
N GLY A 8 7.88 -26.56 -11.59
CA GLY A 8 7.35 -25.28 -11.14
C GLY A 8 7.94 -24.96 -9.76
N LEU A 9 8.43 -23.74 -9.59
CA LEU A 9 8.94 -23.29 -8.29
C LEU A 9 7.93 -23.57 -7.18
N PRO A 10 8.36 -24.13 -6.03
CA PRO A 10 7.49 -24.34 -4.89
C PRO A 10 6.71 -23.09 -4.54
N HIS A 11 5.45 -23.21 -4.16
CA HIS A 11 4.56 -22.09 -3.86
C HIS A 11 5.17 -21.07 -2.88
N LYS A 12 5.91 -21.54 -1.87
CA LYS A 12 6.62 -20.70 -0.89
C LYS A 12 7.69 -19.83 -1.54
N ILE A 13 8.45 -20.35 -2.51
CA ILE A 13 9.49 -19.57 -3.20
C ILE A 13 8.85 -18.49 -4.06
N LYS A 14 7.79 -18.80 -4.81
CA LYS A 14 7.05 -17.81 -5.59
C LYS A 14 6.50 -16.69 -4.71
N TRP A 15 5.93 -17.04 -3.56
CA TRP A 15 5.39 -16.07 -2.61
C TRP A 15 6.50 -15.15 -2.06
N ILE A 16 7.62 -15.71 -1.58
CA ILE A 16 8.76 -14.93 -1.06
C ILE A 16 9.33 -14.00 -2.14
N THR A 17 9.50 -14.52 -3.36
CA THR A 17 10.03 -13.73 -4.49
C THR A 17 9.11 -12.58 -4.84
N LEU A 18 7.79 -12.83 -4.90
CA LEU A 18 6.80 -11.79 -5.21
C LEU A 18 6.73 -10.73 -4.11
N CYS A 19 6.70 -11.14 -2.84
CA CYS A 19 6.74 -10.20 -1.71
C CYS A 19 8.03 -9.36 -1.73
N GLY A 20 9.18 -9.99 -1.93
CA GLY A 20 10.48 -9.29 -1.99
C GLY A 20 10.55 -8.30 -3.15
N LEU A 21 10.08 -8.70 -4.33
CA LEU A 21 10.03 -7.83 -5.52
C LEU A 21 9.11 -6.62 -5.30
N LEU A 22 7.87 -6.87 -4.86
CA LEU A 22 6.90 -5.78 -4.62
C LEU A 22 7.36 -4.86 -3.49
N MET A 23 7.99 -5.40 -2.43
CA MET A 23 8.55 -4.60 -1.34
C MET A 23 9.70 -3.71 -1.83
N ALA A 24 10.60 -4.24 -2.67
CA ALA A 24 11.68 -3.45 -3.27
C ALA A 24 11.11 -2.33 -4.17
N ILE A 25 10.13 -2.64 -5.01
CA ILE A 25 9.46 -1.64 -5.85
C ILE A 25 8.77 -0.58 -4.98
N ASN A 26 8.05 -0.98 -3.91
CA ASN A 26 7.42 -0.05 -2.98
C ASN A 26 8.45 0.90 -2.36
N THR A 27 9.58 0.37 -1.88
CA THR A 27 10.67 1.16 -1.31
C THR A 27 11.25 2.16 -2.33
N ILE A 28 11.49 1.72 -3.58
CA ILE A 28 11.98 2.60 -4.66
C ILE A 28 10.94 3.68 -4.98
N PHE A 29 9.67 3.34 -5.10
CA PHE A 29 8.61 4.31 -5.39
C PHE A 29 8.39 5.32 -4.25
N SER A 30 8.80 5.02 -3.03
CA SER A 30 8.84 5.98 -1.92
C SER A 30 9.84 7.13 -2.15
N SER A 31 10.87 6.94 -3.00
CA SER A 31 11.78 8.02 -3.38
C SER A 31 11.14 9.02 -4.35
N PHE A 32 10.10 8.61 -5.09
CA PHE A 32 9.38 9.47 -6.02
C PHE A 32 8.24 10.16 -5.27
N SER A 33 8.52 11.37 -4.80
CA SER A 33 7.56 12.18 -4.07
C SER A 33 7.42 13.56 -4.70
N VAL A 34 6.20 14.09 -4.67
CA VAL A 34 5.90 15.46 -5.10
C VAL A 34 5.71 16.31 -3.85
N PRO A 35 6.52 17.37 -3.65
CA PRO A 35 6.35 18.26 -2.51
C PRO A 35 5.03 19.02 -2.62
N VAL A 36 4.29 19.07 -1.52
CA VAL A 36 3.02 19.80 -1.39
C VAL A 36 2.98 20.51 -0.04
N PRO A 37 2.11 21.53 0.13
CA PRO A 37 1.90 22.14 1.43
C PRO A 37 1.62 21.09 2.53
N GLY A 38 2.39 21.14 3.60
CA GLY A 38 2.29 20.20 4.71
C GLY A 38 3.01 18.85 4.53
N GLY A 39 3.70 18.61 3.41
CA GLY A 39 4.48 17.37 3.22
C GLY A 39 4.71 16.97 1.76
N HIS A 40 4.55 15.68 1.48
CA HIS A 40 4.78 15.09 0.15
C HIS A 40 3.64 14.16 -0.24
N ILE A 41 3.36 14.06 -1.54
CA ILE A 41 2.55 12.99 -2.14
C ILE A 41 3.50 11.92 -2.67
N TYR A 42 3.22 10.65 -2.39
CA TYR A 42 4.03 9.51 -2.79
C TYR A 42 3.32 8.65 -3.81
N LEU A 43 4.07 8.12 -4.78
CA LEU A 43 3.53 7.21 -5.80
C LEU A 43 3.50 5.74 -5.38
N ASN A 44 4.14 5.42 -4.27
CA ASN A 44 4.20 4.05 -3.73
C ASN A 44 2.83 3.48 -3.32
N ASP A 45 1.84 4.34 -3.14
CA ASP A 45 0.47 3.96 -2.76
C ASP A 45 -0.15 2.96 -3.74
N ILE A 46 0.15 3.09 -5.03
CA ILE A 46 -0.29 2.17 -6.08
C ILE A 46 0.23 0.75 -5.82
N ILE A 47 1.52 0.62 -5.47
CA ILE A 47 2.13 -0.69 -5.21
C ILE A 47 1.55 -1.33 -3.95
N ILE A 48 1.29 -0.52 -2.92
CA ILE A 48 0.67 -0.96 -1.67
C ILE A 48 -0.73 -1.54 -1.93
N VAL A 49 -1.53 -0.85 -2.74
CA VAL A 49 -2.89 -1.33 -3.08
C VAL A 49 -2.81 -2.61 -3.92
N ILE A 50 -1.94 -2.68 -4.93
CA ILE A 50 -1.74 -3.90 -5.73
C ILE A 50 -1.35 -5.08 -4.83
N ALA A 51 -0.40 -4.89 -3.91
CA ALA A 51 0.01 -5.93 -2.98
C ALA A 51 -1.14 -6.39 -2.08
N ALA A 52 -1.92 -5.45 -1.54
CA ALA A 52 -3.06 -5.74 -0.68
C ALA A 52 -4.16 -6.53 -1.39
N LEU A 53 -4.39 -6.28 -2.68
CA LEU A 53 -5.38 -7.01 -3.47
C LEU A 53 -4.88 -8.37 -3.97
N SER A 54 -3.56 -8.55 -4.15
CA SER A 54 -2.98 -9.74 -4.78
C SER A 54 -2.44 -10.75 -3.78
N LEU A 55 -1.90 -10.31 -2.63
CA LEU A 55 -1.26 -11.16 -1.63
C LEU A 55 -2.21 -11.53 -0.50
N ASP A 56 -1.81 -12.53 0.28
CA ASP A 56 -2.41 -12.84 1.57
C ASP A 56 -2.11 -11.72 2.60
N PRO A 57 -2.78 -11.69 3.76
CA PRO A 57 -2.64 -10.62 4.75
C PRO A 57 -1.20 -10.42 5.25
N LEU A 58 -0.40 -11.49 5.36
CA LEU A 58 0.99 -11.41 5.77
C LEU A 58 1.85 -10.77 4.67
N GLY A 59 1.70 -11.22 3.44
CA GLY A 59 2.40 -10.63 2.29
C GLY A 59 2.02 -9.18 2.06
N ALA A 60 0.73 -8.85 2.20
CA ALA A 60 0.23 -7.48 2.13
C ALA A 60 0.83 -6.58 3.22
N PHE A 61 0.95 -7.08 4.47
CA PHE A 61 1.61 -6.36 5.56
C PHE A 61 3.09 -6.11 5.27
N LEU A 62 3.81 -7.14 4.81
CA LEU A 62 5.24 -7.02 4.51
C LEU A 62 5.49 -6.01 3.40
N VAL A 63 4.74 -6.09 2.31
CA VAL A 63 4.92 -5.16 1.18
C VAL A 63 4.44 -3.75 1.55
N GLY A 64 3.23 -3.63 2.09
CA GLY A 64 2.61 -2.33 2.38
C GLY A 64 3.23 -1.67 3.62
N GLY A 65 3.31 -2.39 4.74
CA GLY A 65 3.81 -1.86 6.00
C GLY A 65 5.33 -1.76 6.04
N VAL A 66 6.03 -2.91 5.92
CA VAL A 66 7.50 -2.93 6.01
C VAL A 66 8.14 -2.25 4.81
N GLY A 67 7.60 -2.40 3.60
CA GLY A 67 8.09 -1.70 2.41
C GLY A 67 7.98 -0.18 2.53
N ALA A 68 6.86 0.34 3.04
CA ALA A 68 6.70 1.78 3.29
C ALA A 68 7.61 2.27 4.43
N PHE A 69 7.77 1.48 5.51
CA PHE A 69 8.73 1.77 6.57
C PHE A 69 10.16 1.91 6.03
N LEU A 70 10.61 0.97 5.20
CA LEU A 70 11.94 1.03 4.59
C LEU A 70 12.08 2.22 3.64
N GLY A 71 11.05 2.52 2.85
CA GLY A 71 11.02 3.70 2.01
C GLY A 71 11.21 4.99 2.79
N ASP A 72 10.44 5.16 3.85
CA ASP A 72 10.57 6.32 4.73
C ASP A 72 11.91 6.32 5.47
N PHE A 73 12.38 5.19 5.96
CA PHE A 73 13.66 5.10 6.65
C PHE A 73 14.83 5.61 5.79
N PHE A 74 14.82 5.31 4.48
CA PHE A 74 15.88 5.75 3.58
C PHE A 74 15.72 7.18 3.05
N PHE A 75 14.48 7.62 2.83
CA PHE A 75 14.23 8.89 2.11
C PHE A 75 13.61 9.99 2.97
N TYR A 76 12.78 9.64 3.96
CA TYR A 76 12.11 10.60 4.85
C TYR A 76 11.75 9.98 6.20
N PRO A 77 12.70 9.86 7.14
CA PRO A 77 12.53 9.01 8.32
C PRO A 77 11.47 9.44 9.35
N LEU A 78 11.00 10.69 9.31
CA LEU A 78 10.06 11.21 10.31
C LEU A 78 8.77 10.37 10.46
N PRO A 79 8.03 9.99 9.38
CA PRO A 79 6.79 9.24 9.50
C PRO A 79 6.98 7.72 9.51
N MET A 80 8.19 7.16 9.48
CA MET A 80 8.44 5.74 9.22
C MET A 80 7.61 4.77 10.06
N PHE A 81 7.41 5.04 11.35
CA PHE A 81 6.58 4.21 12.22
C PHE A 81 5.08 4.40 11.98
N VAL A 82 4.68 5.62 11.63
CA VAL A 82 3.29 5.91 11.23
C VAL A 82 2.98 5.21 9.91
N SER A 83 3.92 5.21 8.96
CA SER A 83 3.79 4.52 7.69
C SER A 83 3.72 2.99 7.87
N LEU A 84 4.56 2.43 8.74
CA LEU A 84 4.49 1.01 9.10
C LEU A 84 3.09 0.62 9.61
N ALA A 85 2.58 1.37 10.58
CA ALA A 85 1.29 1.10 11.18
C ALA A 85 0.14 1.33 10.19
N THR A 86 0.11 2.49 9.56
CA THR A 86 -0.99 2.92 8.68
C THR A 86 -1.08 2.04 7.43
N HIS A 87 0.01 1.88 6.69
CA HIS A 87 0.03 1.06 5.48
C HIS A 87 -0.04 -0.44 5.79
N GLY A 88 0.53 -0.87 6.91
CA GLY A 88 0.42 -2.25 7.38
C GLY A 88 -1.03 -2.62 7.69
N ILE A 89 -1.71 -1.84 8.53
CA ILE A 89 -3.11 -2.09 8.91
C ILE A 89 -4.01 -2.04 7.67
N ARG A 90 -3.91 -0.99 6.85
CA ARG A 90 -4.76 -0.86 5.67
C ARG A 90 -4.56 -2.02 4.69
N SER A 91 -3.33 -2.46 4.46
CA SER A 91 -3.02 -3.56 3.54
C SER A 91 -3.59 -4.89 4.04
N VAL A 92 -3.47 -5.16 5.34
CA VAL A 92 -4.05 -6.34 5.97
C VAL A 92 -5.58 -6.33 5.87
N VAL A 93 -6.22 -5.21 6.21
CA VAL A 93 -7.67 -5.07 6.14
C VAL A 93 -8.19 -5.28 4.72
N MET A 94 -7.56 -4.64 3.73
CA MET A 94 -7.93 -4.83 2.32
C MET A 94 -7.76 -6.28 1.87
N SER A 95 -6.61 -6.91 2.18
CA SER A 95 -6.34 -8.29 1.81
C SER A 95 -7.31 -9.27 2.46
N LEU A 96 -7.70 -9.05 3.72
CA LEU A 96 -8.72 -9.86 4.41
C LEU A 96 -10.09 -9.76 3.72
N ILE A 97 -10.51 -8.54 3.36
CA ILE A 97 -11.81 -8.31 2.70
C ILE A 97 -11.85 -9.02 1.35
N VAL A 98 -10.87 -8.78 0.48
CA VAL A 98 -10.86 -9.38 -0.85
C VAL A 98 -10.60 -10.89 -0.80
N GLY A 99 -9.83 -11.37 0.17
CA GLY A 99 -9.62 -12.80 0.41
C GLY A 99 -10.88 -13.52 0.88
N ARG A 100 -11.75 -12.83 1.63
CA ARG A 100 -13.00 -13.39 2.18
C ARG A 100 -14.16 -13.35 1.20
N TYR A 101 -14.29 -12.26 0.44
CA TYR A 101 -15.49 -11.99 -0.38
C TYR A 101 -15.24 -12.09 -1.89
N GLY A 102 -14.02 -12.39 -2.31
CA GLY A 102 -13.63 -12.60 -3.70
C GLY A 102 -12.80 -11.46 -4.28
N ARG A 103 -11.66 -11.83 -4.83
CA ARG A 103 -10.71 -10.88 -5.46
C ARG A 103 -11.19 -10.39 -6.83
N ASP A 104 -12.01 -11.20 -7.50
CA ASP A 104 -12.57 -10.86 -8.82
C ASP A 104 -13.91 -10.11 -8.74
N ASN A 105 -14.37 -9.85 -7.49
CA ASN A 105 -15.63 -9.14 -7.26
C ASN A 105 -15.39 -7.64 -7.22
N SER A 106 -15.68 -6.94 -8.32
CA SER A 106 -15.44 -5.50 -8.47
C SER A 106 -16.03 -4.63 -7.33
N PRO A 107 -17.28 -4.81 -6.88
CA PRO A 107 -17.82 -4.10 -5.71
C PRO A 107 -17.01 -4.33 -4.43
N VAL A 108 -16.53 -5.57 -4.20
CA VAL A 108 -15.71 -5.90 -3.02
C VAL A 108 -14.35 -5.23 -3.10
N VAL A 109 -13.71 -5.27 -4.26
CA VAL A 109 -12.42 -4.60 -4.49
C VAL A 109 -12.57 -3.10 -4.29
N LEU A 110 -13.61 -2.48 -4.85
CA LEU A 110 -13.88 -1.05 -4.67
C LEU A 110 -14.13 -0.72 -3.20
N GLY A 111 -14.95 -1.50 -2.49
CA GLY A 111 -15.21 -1.30 -1.06
C GLY A 111 -13.95 -1.43 -0.20
N ALA A 112 -13.11 -2.43 -0.49
CA ALA A 112 -11.84 -2.65 0.19
C ALA A 112 -10.86 -1.49 -0.04
N THR A 113 -10.75 -0.98 -1.27
CA THR A 113 -9.87 0.17 -1.60
C THR A 113 -10.35 1.46 -0.97
N VAL A 114 -11.66 1.73 -0.95
CA VAL A 114 -12.23 2.90 -0.27
C VAL A 114 -11.98 2.84 1.24
N LEU A 115 -12.21 1.68 1.87
CA LEU A 115 -11.91 1.51 3.30
C LEU A 115 -10.41 1.67 3.57
N GLY A 116 -9.55 1.10 2.73
CA GLY A 116 -8.10 1.28 2.81
C GLY A 116 -7.68 2.75 2.68
N ALA A 117 -8.32 3.50 1.80
CA ALA A 117 -8.10 4.95 1.64
C ALA A 117 -8.48 5.72 2.90
N LEU A 118 -9.62 5.40 3.51
CA LEU A 118 -10.05 6.03 4.77
C LEU A 118 -9.08 5.73 5.92
N ILE A 119 -8.59 4.50 6.04
CA ILE A 119 -7.57 4.12 7.02
C ILE A 119 -6.28 4.91 6.79
N ALA A 120 -5.85 5.07 5.53
CA ALA A 120 -4.64 5.84 5.20
C ALA A 120 -4.79 7.32 5.58
N ILE A 121 -5.88 7.96 5.18
CA ILE A 121 -6.17 9.37 5.48
C ILE A 121 -6.21 9.58 7.01
N ALA A 122 -6.97 8.76 7.74
CA ALA A 122 -7.05 8.86 9.19
C ALA A 122 -5.70 8.63 9.88
N GLY A 123 -4.97 7.57 9.47
CA GLY A 123 -3.69 7.22 10.07
C GLY A 123 -2.61 8.30 9.87
N TYR A 124 -2.48 8.83 8.66
CA TYR A 124 -1.52 9.90 8.41
C TYR A 124 -1.93 11.24 9.01
N THR A 125 -3.20 11.58 8.99
CA THR A 125 -3.68 12.80 9.65
C THR A 125 -3.41 12.76 11.15
N LEU A 126 -3.77 11.66 11.83
CA LEU A 126 -3.52 11.49 13.26
C LEU A 126 -2.03 11.36 13.56
N GLY A 127 -1.28 10.58 12.77
CA GLY A 127 0.16 10.45 12.92
C GLY A 127 0.88 11.78 12.77
N LYS A 128 0.51 12.59 11.79
CA LYS A 128 1.06 13.93 11.61
C LYS A 128 0.70 14.85 12.76
N ALA A 129 -0.55 14.85 13.21
CA ALA A 129 -1.02 15.73 14.26
C ALA A 129 -0.38 15.45 15.63
N TYR A 130 -0.10 14.18 15.96
CA TYR A 130 0.26 13.78 17.32
C TYR A 130 1.62 13.09 17.45
N VAL A 131 2.23 12.61 16.35
CA VAL A 131 3.46 11.82 16.43
C VAL A 131 4.68 12.59 15.92
N TYR A 132 4.59 13.16 14.72
CA TYR A 132 5.79 13.72 14.09
C TYR A 132 5.68 15.16 13.58
N SER A 133 4.51 15.82 13.74
CA SER A 133 4.31 17.22 13.35
C SER A 133 3.24 17.89 14.24
N THR A 134 2.44 18.80 13.69
CA THR A 134 1.38 19.54 14.41
C THR A 134 0.03 19.40 13.71
N TRP A 135 -1.03 19.76 14.43
CA TRP A 135 -2.39 19.74 13.92
C TRP A 135 -2.57 20.66 12.70
N GLU A 136 -1.96 21.84 12.71
CA GLU A 136 -2.02 22.79 11.60
C GLU A 136 -1.44 22.20 10.31
N TYR A 137 -0.27 21.56 10.41
CA TYR A 137 0.35 20.87 9.27
C TYR A 137 -0.43 19.64 8.81
N ALA A 138 -1.11 18.94 9.73
CA ALA A 138 -1.98 17.83 9.38
C ALA A 138 -3.18 18.33 8.55
N MET A 139 -3.82 19.42 8.98
CA MET A 139 -4.94 20.02 8.24
C MET A 139 -4.50 20.60 6.89
N LEU A 140 -3.33 21.20 6.82
CA LEU A 140 -2.78 21.73 5.57
C LEU A 140 -2.53 20.62 4.52
N LYS A 141 -2.10 19.44 4.97
CA LYS A 141 -1.86 18.29 4.10
C LYS A 141 -3.13 17.47 3.79
N LEU A 142 -4.18 17.56 4.58
CA LEU A 142 -5.37 16.71 4.46
C LEU A 142 -5.98 16.66 3.04
N PRO A 143 -6.13 17.77 2.29
CA PRO A 143 -6.61 17.72 0.90
C PRO A 143 -5.71 16.88 -0.02
N PHE A 144 -4.41 16.91 0.22
CA PHE A 144 -3.43 16.15 -0.56
C PHE A 144 -3.37 14.68 -0.17
N GLU A 145 -3.66 14.34 1.10
CA GLU A 145 -3.87 12.95 1.53
C GLU A 145 -5.09 12.33 0.84
N ILE A 146 -6.19 13.08 0.76
CA ILE A 146 -7.40 12.67 0.05
C ILE A 146 -7.09 12.46 -1.44
N LEU A 147 -6.38 13.39 -2.07
CA LEU A 147 -5.99 13.29 -3.48
C LEU A 147 -5.10 12.05 -3.72
N GLN A 148 -4.09 11.83 -2.88
CA GLN A 148 -3.19 10.67 -2.97
C GLN A 148 -3.97 9.36 -2.84
N ALA A 149 -4.84 9.25 -1.84
CA ALA A 149 -5.67 8.07 -1.63
C ALA A 149 -6.62 7.81 -2.81
N PHE A 150 -7.16 8.88 -3.42
CA PHE A 150 -8.00 8.78 -4.61
C PHE A 150 -7.19 8.27 -5.82
N ILE A 151 -6.01 8.82 -6.07
CA ILE A 151 -5.14 8.38 -7.19
C ILE A 151 -4.80 6.89 -7.05
N GLY A 152 -4.33 6.45 -5.87
CA GLY A 152 -4.00 5.05 -5.62
C GLY A 152 -5.20 4.11 -5.83
N SER A 153 -6.36 4.48 -5.30
CA SER A 153 -7.59 3.68 -5.41
C SER A 153 -8.15 3.66 -6.83
N ALA A 154 -8.19 4.80 -7.52
CA ALA A 154 -8.71 4.92 -8.87
C ALA A 154 -7.87 4.15 -9.89
N THR A 155 -6.54 4.25 -9.80
CA THR A 155 -5.62 3.54 -10.71
C THR A 155 -5.83 2.04 -10.66
N VAL A 156 -5.92 1.48 -9.44
CA VAL A 156 -6.06 0.03 -9.27
C VAL A 156 -7.48 -0.43 -9.61
N SER A 157 -8.51 0.33 -9.23
CA SER A 157 -9.89 0.00 -9.56
C SER A 157 -10.12 0.00 -11.08
N TYR A 158 -9.54 0.98 -11.79
CA TYR A 158 -9.64 1.02 -13.26
C TYR A 158 -8.94 -0.19 -13.89
N THR A 159 -7.74 -0.52 -13.48
CA THR A 159 -7.00 -1.68 -13.99
C THR A 159 -7.74 -2.99 -13.73
N HIS A 160 -8.34 -3.13 -12.54
CA HIS A 160 -9.08 -4.34 -12.16
C HIS A 160 -10.42 -4.49 -12.88
N LEU A 161 -11.03 -3.39 -13.33
CA LEU A 161 -12.30 -3.41 -14.07
C LEU A 161 -12.10 -3.61 -15.57
N THR A 162 -10.89 -3.39 -16.10
CA THR A 162 -10.58 -3.44 -17.53
C THR A 162 -9.81 -4.68 -17.95
N LEU A 163 -9.33 -5.50 -17.00
CA LEU A 163 -8.66 -6.79 -17.24
C LEU A 163 -9.54 -7.96 -16.82
#